data_935ee113ae9a0434fce5aa1cf38db742
#
_entry.id   935ee113ae9a0434fce5aa1cf38db742
#
_cell.length_a   1.000
_cell.length_b   1.000
_cell.length_c   1.000
_cell.angle_alpha   90.00
_cell.angle_beta   90.00
_cell.angle_gamma   90.00
#
_symmetry.space_group_name_H-M   'P 1'
#
loop_
_entity.id
_entity.type
_entity.pdbx_description
1 polymer ?
#
loop_
_entity_poly.entity_id
_entity_poly.type
_entity_poly.pdbx_seq_one_letter_code
_entity_poly.pdbx_strand_id
1 'polypeptide(L)'
;MTTICAVKKDNQVAMAGDGQVTMGEKVIMKGTARKIRRIFDNQVLVGFAGGVADAITLEEMFEDKLKQFKGNLQRAAIEMAKQWRSDRGLQKLEAMLIVMNKEQVLLVSGTGEVIEPDDGILTIGS
;
A
#
# COMPACT_ATOMS: atom_id res chain seq x y z
N MET A 1 -2.98 2.85 -17.02
CA MET A 1 -3.88 1.94 -16.26
C MET A 1 -3.05 1.08 -15.33
N THR A 2 -3.47 0.93 -14.09
CA THR A 2 -2.77 0.13 -13.09
C THR A 2 -3.75 -0.82 -12.41
N THR A 3 -3.36 -2.07 -12.26
CA THR A 3 -4.13 -3.04 -11.50
C THR A 3 -3.20 -3.69 -10.48
N ILE A 4 -3.59 -3.65 -9.22
CA ILE A 4 -2.84 -4.27 -8.13
C ILE A 4 -3.74 -5.30 -7.45
N CYS A 5 -3.20 -6.48 -7.21
CA CYS A 5 -3.88 -7.54 -6.48
C CYS A 5 -3.01 -7.97 -5.30
N ALA A 6 -3.59 -8.01 -4.12
CA ALA A 6 -2.91 -8.44 -2.91
C ALA A 6 -3.66 -9.63 -2.31
N VAL A 7 -2.92 -10.65 -1.91
CA VAL A 7 -3.47 -11.87 -1.31
C VAL A 7 -2.67 -12.21 -0.05
N LYS A 8 -3.39 -12.45 1.04
CA LYS A 8 -2.81 -12.94 2.27
C LYS A 8 -3.51 -14.25 2.62
N LYS A 9 -2.73 -15.33 2.76
CA LYS A 9 -3.25 -16.63 3.17
C LYS A 9 -2.30 -17.26 4.18
N ASP A 10 -2.81 -17.56 5.35
CA ASP A 10 -2.00 -18.06 6.47
C ASP A 10 -0.88 -17.06 6.79
N ASN A 11 0.38 -17.49 6.73
CA ASN A 11 1.54 -16.61 6.97
C ASN A 11 2.22 -16.15 5.68
N GLN A 12 1.57 -16.35 4.54
CA GLN A 12 2.10 -15.96 3.25
C GLN A 12 1.37 -14.76 2.69
N VAL A 13 2.14 -13.83 2.12
CA VAL A 13 1.58 -12.65 1.50
C VAL A 13 2.17 -12.49 0.10
N ALA A 14 1.34 -12.04 -0.82
CA ALA A 14 1.76 -11.79 -2.19
C ALA A 14 1.04 -10.55 -2.72
N MET A 15 1.75 -9.76 -3.50
CA MET A 15 1.18 -8.61 -4.19
C MET A 15 1.68 -8.63 -5.63
N ALA A 16 0.77 -8.43 -6.57
CA ALA A 16 1.09 -8.42 -7.99
C ALA A 16 0.47 -7.17 -8.64
N GLY A 17 1.20 -6.62 -9.56
CA GLY A 17 0.76 -5.49 -10.38
C GLY A 17 1.27 -5.63 -11.79
N ASP A 18 0.98 -4.67 -12.65
CA ASP A 18 1.41 -4.72 -14.05
C ASP A 18 2.93 -4.89 -14.17
N GLY A 19 3.38 -6.06 -14.62
CA GLY A 19 4.78 -6.36 -14.83
C GLY A 19 5.61 -6.56 -13.56
N GLN A 20 4.96 -6.69 -12.40
CA GLN A 20 5.67 -6.85 -11.13
C GLN A 20 4.94 -7.82 -10.22
N VAL A 21 5.67 -8.73 -9.61
CA VAL A 21 5.15 -9.66 -8.60
C VAL A 21 6.09 -9.66 -7.40
N THR A 22 5.52 -9.56 -6.21
CA THR A 22 6.28 -9.61 -4.96
C THR A 22 5.67 -10.66 -4.04
N MET A 23 6.48 -11.62 -3.62
CA MET A 23 6.05 -12.70 -2.74
C MET A 23 7.01 -12.83 -1.57
N GLY A 24 6.47 -12.84 -0.35
CA GLY A 24 7.29 -13.00 0.84
C GLY A 24 8.45 -12.01 0.88
N GLU A 25 9.67 -12.53 0.84
CA GLU A 25 10.89 -11.70 0.83
C GLU A 25 11.46 -11.45 -0.56
N LYS A 26 10.89 -12.08 -1.60
CA LYS A 26 11.40 -11.95 -2.96
C LYS A 26 10.58 -10.96 -3.76
N VAL A 27 11.27 -10.07 -4.45
CA VAL A 27 10.67 -9.16 -5.42
C VAL A 27 11.09 -9.60 -6.80
N ILE A 28 10.12 -9.98 -7.62
CA ILE A 28 10.36 -10.30 -9.03
C ILE A 28 9.78 -9.16 -9.84
N MET A 29 10.65 -8.43 -10.52
CA MET A 29 10.23 -7.26 -11.29
C MET A 29 10.34 -7.54 -12.78
N LYS A 30 9.24 -7.29 -13.50
CA LYS A 30 9.21 -7.32 -14.96
C LYS A 30 8.66 -5.98 -15.43
N GLY A 31 9.38 -5.32 -16.32
CA GLY A 31 8.97 -4.03 -16.85
C GLY A 31 9.48 -2.85 -16.05
N THR A 32 9.07 -1.66 -16.43
CA THR A 32 9.61 -0.39 -15.92
C THR A 32 8.71 0.30 -14.90
N ALA A 33 7.43 -0.05 -14.82
CA ALA A 33 6.50 0.60 -13.89
C ALA A 33 6.57 -0.08 -12.52
N ARG A 34 6.94 0.69 -11.52
CA ARG A 34 7.09 0.18 -10.15
C ARG A 34 5.93 0.66 -9.29
N LYS A 35 4.84 -0.06 -9.33
CA LYS A 35 3.65 0.24 -8.54
C LYS A 35 3.61 -0.51 -7.21
N ILE A 36 4.57 -1.41 -6.99
CA ILE A 36 4.70 -2.18 -5.76
C ILE A 36 6.09 -1.95 -5.20
N ARG A 37 6.17 -1.62 -3.92
CA ARG A 37 7.45 -1.38 -3.25
C ARG A 37 7.48 -2.06 -1.89
N ARG A 38 8.70 -2.42 -1.47
CA ARG A 38 8.97 -2.84 -0.10
C ARG A 38 9.49 -1.67 0.69
N ILE A 39 8.92 -1.46 1.86
CA ILE A 39 9.34 -0.40 2.77
C ILE A 39 9.51 -0.96 4.18
N PHE A 40 10.00 -0.14 5.09
CA PHE A 40 10.16 -0.47 6.50
C PHE A 40 10.98 -1.75 6.69
N ASP A 41 12.27 -1.71 6.28
CA ASP A 41 13.20 -2.83 6.36
C ASP A 41 12.66 -4.11 5.70
N ASN A 42 12.00 -3.94 4.55
CA ASN A 42 11.42 -5.03 3.75
C ASN A 42 10.28 -5.79 4.43
N GLN A 43 9.71 -5.23 5.49
CA GLN A 43 8.62 -5.89 6.24
C GLN A 43 7.23 -5.58 5.70
N VAL A 44 7.09 -4.49 4.94
CA VAL A 44 5.79 -4.01 4.46
C VAL A 44 5.80 -3.86 2.95
N LEU A 45 4.74 -4.37 2.30
CA LEU A 45 4.52 -4.17 0.87
C LEU A 45 3.48 -3.08 0.68
N VAL A 46 3.74 -2.20 -0.28
CA VAL A 46 2.80 -1.14 -0.65
C VAL A 46 2.52 -1.23 -2.14
N GLY A 47 1.25 -1.34 -2.51
CA GLY A 47 0.80 -1.25 -3.89
C GLY A 47 0.04 0.06 -4.09
N PHE A 48 0.24 0.71 -5.23
CA PHE A 48 -0.30 2.03 -5.50
C PHE A 48 -1.01 2.08 -6.86
N ALA A 49 -2.20 2.66 -6.88
CA ALA A 49 -2.90 2.97 -8.11
C ALA A 49 -3.08 4.49 -8.20
N GLY A 50 -2.47 5.11 -9.22
CA GLY A 50 -2.45 6.55 -9.41
C GLY A 50 -1.18 7.02 -10.11
N GLY A 51 -0.88 8.31 -10.04
CA GLY A 51 0.30 8.88 -10.66
C GLY A 51 1.59 8.54 -9.91
N VAL A 52 2.70 8.41 -10.64
CA VAL A 52 3.98 8.00 -10.04
C VAL A 52 4.49 8.99 -8.99
N ALA A 53 4.38 10.30 -9.27
CA ALA A 53 4.82 11.32 -8.31
C ALA A 53 4.02 11.25 -7.02
N ASP A 54 2.72 11.02 -7.13
CA ASP A 54 1.83 10.88 -5.98
C ASP A 54 2.15 9.62 -5.18
N ALA A 55 2.52 8.53 -5.89
CA ALA A 55 2.92 7.29 -5.25
C ALA A 55 4.11 7.49 -4.32
N ILE A 56 5.14 8.18 -4.79
CA ILE A 56 6.35 8.43 -4.01
C ILE A 56 6.01 9.21 -2.74
N THR A 57 5.23 10.28 -2.87
CA THR A 57 4.83 11.12 -1.74
C THR A 57 4.05 10.31 -0.69
N LEU A 58 3.08 9.53 -1.14
CA LEU A 58 2.24 8.75 -0.22
C LEU A 58 2.99 7.60 0.43
N GLU A 59 3.89 6.95 -0.31
CA GLU A 59 4.71 5.89 0.24
C GLU A 59 5.68 6.40 1.32
N GLU A 60 6.31 7.54 1.08
CA GLU A 60 7.19 8.17 2.06
C GLU A 60 6.40 8.55 3.32
N MET A 61 5.22 9.11 3.14
CA MET A 61 4.35 9.47 4.25
C MET A 61 3.94 8.24 5.06
N PHE A 62 3.63 7.13 4.38
CA PHE A 62 3.26 5.90 5.06
C PHE A 62 4.45 5.31 5.82
N GLU A 63 5.63 5.34 5.24
CA GLU A 63 6.83 4.85 5.91
C GLU A 63 7.14 5.66 7.18
N ASP A 64 6.95 6.98 7.13
CA ASP A 64 7.11 7.83 8.31
C ASP A 64 6.12 7.44 9.41
N LYS A 65 4.88 7.15 9.05
CA LYS A 65 3.88 6.68 10.02
C LYS A 65 4.26 5.33 10.61
N LEU A 66 4.79 4.42 9.79
CA LEU A 66 5.26 3.12 10.29
C LEU A 66 6.37 3.28 11.31
N LYS A 67 7.31 4.19 11.07
CA LYS A 67 8.38 4.48 12.02
C LYS A 67 7.82 5.07 13.30
N GLN A 68 6.89 6.02 13.18
CA GLN A 68 6.27 6.68 14.32
C GLN A 68 5.52 5.68 15.22
N PHE A 69 4.83 4.72 14.62
CA PHE A 69 4.02 3.74 15.35
C PHE A 69 4.68 2.36 15.44
N LYS A 70 5.99 2.30 15.28
CA LYS A 70 6.83 1.11 15.52
C LYS A 70 6.39 -0.13 14.71
N GLY A 71 5.99 0.10 13.45
CA GLY A 71 5.61 -0.97 12.55
C GLY A 71 4.17 -1.46 12.69
N ASN A 72 3.35 -0.81 13.52
CA ASN A 72 1.94 -1.13 13.63
C ASN A 72 1.22 -0.69 12.35
N LEU A 73 0.91 -1.65 11.48
CA LEU A 73 0.37 -1.37 10.15
C LEU A 73 -0.99 -0.67 10.23
N GLN A 74 -1.88 -1.18 11.05
CA GLN A 74 -3.23 -0.62 11.18
C GLN A 74 -3.20 0.81 11.71
N ARG A 75 -2.39 1.06 12.73
CA ARG A 75 -2.27 2.41 13.30
C ARG A 75 -1.67 3.39 12.27
N ALA A 76 -0.63 2.97 11.57
CA ALA A 76 -0.01 3.79 10.53
C ALA A 76 -1.01 4.11 9.42
N ALA A 77 -1.80 3.12 8.99
CA ALA A 77 -2.82 3.31 7.95
C ALA A 77 -3.91 4.28 8.39
N ILE A 78 -4.40 4.16 9.61
CA ILE A 78 -5.44 5.05 10.13
C ILE A 78 -4.92 6.48 10.22
N GLU A 79 -3.73 6.68 10.77
CA GLU A 79 -3.16 8.03 10.90
C GLU A 79 -2.85 8.65 9.55
N MET A 80 -2.38 7.84 8.60
CA MET A 80 -2.18 8.31 7.23
C MET A 80 -3.48 8.71 6.56
N ALA A 81 -4.53 7.91 6.72
CA ALA A 81 -5.85 8.23 6.14
C ALA A 81 -6.40 9.55 6.70
N LYS A 82 -6.23 9.79 8.00
CA LYS A 82 -6.62 11.05 8.62
C LYS A 82 -5.86 12.24 8.03
N GLN A 83 -4.56 12.12 7.87
CA GLN A 83 -3.74 13.17 7.31
C GLN A 83 -4.10 13.42 5.84
N TRP A 84 -4.28 12.36 5.07
CA TRP A 84 -4.65 12.46 3.67
C TRP A 84 -5.98 13.20 3.50
N ARG A 85 -6.96 12.85 4.31
CA ARG A 85 -8.29 13.47 4.28
C ARG A 85 -8.26 14.95 4.66
N SER A 86 -7.39 15.35 5.60
CA SER A 86 -7.37 16.70 6.14
C SER A 86 -6.41 17.65 5.42
N ASP A 87 -5.45 17.14 4.67
CA ASP A 87 -4.45 17.95 3.97
C ASP A 87 -4.96 18.38 2.61
N ARG A 88 -5.06 19.70 2.39
CA ARG A 88 -5.59 20.25 1.13
C ARG A 88 -4.79 19.82 -0.09
N GLY A 89 -3.48 19.72 0.03
CA GLY A 89 -2.63 19.26 -1.05
C GLY A 89 -2.84 17.81 -1.40
N LEU A 90 -3.10 16.97 -0.40
CA LEU A 90 -3.29 15.54 -0.57
C LEU A 90 -4.72 15.17 -0.98
N GLN A 91 -5.73 15.95 -0.56
CA GLN A 91 -7.14 15.68 -0.89
C GLN A 91 -7.41 15.58 -2.39
N LYS A 92 -6.61 16.25 -3.19
CA LYS A 92 -6.77 16.25 -4.64
C LYS A 92 -6.21 15.02 -5.31
N LEU A 93 -5.49 14.18 -4.58
CA LEU A 93 -4.90 12.97 -5.13
C LEU A 93 -5.94 11.88 -5.24
N GLU A 94 -6.29 11.52 -6.46
CA GLU A 94 -7.16 10.40 -6.73
C GLU A 94 -6.32 9.14 -6.80
N ALA A 95 -6.12 8.50 -5.65
CA ALA A 95 -5.23 7.38 -5.53
C ALA A 95 -5.73 6.40 -4.48
N MET A 96 -5.22 5.18 -4.55
CA MET A 96 -5.49 4.15 -3.58
C MET A 96 -4.19 3.42 -3.27
N LEU A 97 -4.03 3.04 -2.00
CA LEU A 97 -2.91 2.22 -1.55
C LEU A 97 -3.42 0.90 -1.01
N ILE A 98 -2.71 -0.17 -1.32
CA ILE A 98 -2.80 -1.40 -0.55
C ILE A 98 -1.52 -1.51 0.25
N VAL A 99 -1.64 -1.68 1.56
CA VAL A 99 -0.49 -1.89 2.45
C VAL A 99 -0.64 -3.25 3.12
N MET A 100 0.44 -4.03 3.17
CA MET A 100 0.37 -5.35 3.77
C MET A 100 1.67 -5.74 4.45
N ASN A 101 1.52 -6.52 5.51
CA ASN A 101 2.61 -7.25 6.15
C ASN A 101 2.17 -8.70 6.33
N LYS A 102 2.89 -9.48 7.12
CA LYS A 102 2.55 -10.89 7.35
C LYS A 102 1.22 -11.08 8.08
N GLU A 103 0.75 -10.06 8.78
CA GLU A 103 -0.42 -10.15 9.65
C GLU A 103 -1.69 -9.56 9.05
N GLN A 104 -1.56 -8.52 8.23
CA GLN A 104 -2.71 -7.75 7.74
C GLN A 104 -2.53 -7.30 6.30
N VAL A 105 -3.65 -7.14 5.60
CA VAL A 105 -3.73 -6.42 4.34
C VAL A 105 -4.82 -5.37 4.45
N LEU A 106 -4.50 -4.12 4.09
CA LEU A 106 -5.38 -2.97 4.27
C LEU A 106 -5.44 -2.14 3.00
N LEU A 107 -6.64 -1.66 2.68
CA LEU A 107 -6.84 -0.66 1.64
C LEU A 107 -6.92 0.72 2.29
N VAL A 108 -6.17 1.68 1.79
CA VAL A 108 -6.17 3.07 2.27
C VAL A 108 -6.52 3.99 1.10
N SER A 109 -7.49 4.87 1.31
CA SER A 109 -7.93 5.80 0.28
C SER A 109 -7.95 7.24 0.78
N GLY A 110 -7.97 8.17 -0.16
CA GLY A 110 -8.00 9.61 0.13
C GLY A 110 -9.30 10.09 0.78
N THR A 111 -10.32 9.25 0.81
CA THR A 111 -11.56 9.57 1.51
C THR A 111 -11.43 9.41 3.03
N GLY A 112 -10.31 8.91 3.50
CA GLY A 112 -10.08 8.64 4.92
C GLY A 112 -10.46 7.24 5.35
N GLU A 113 -10.78 6.37 4.40
CA GLU A 113 -11.18 5.00 4.69
C GLU A 113 -9.98 4.06 4.79
N VAL A 114 -10.05 3.13 5.75
CA VAL A 114 -9.13 2.02 5.86
C VAL A 114 -9.99 0.76 5.91
N ILE A 115 -9.79 -0.14 4.96
CA ILE A 115 -10.61 -1.34 4.81
C ILE A 115 -9.72 -2.57 4.95
N GLU A 116 -10.12 -3.50 5.80
CA GLU A 116 -9.49 -4.81 5.91
C GLU A 116 -10.42 -5.87 5.35
N PRO A 117 -10.03 -6.62 4.30
CA PRO A 117 -10.90 -7.63 3.72
C PRO A 117 -10.95 -8.87 4.61
N ASP A 118 -12.14 -9.47 4.73
CA ASP A 118 -12.32 -10.68 5.54
C ASP A 118 -11.59 -11.89 4.94
N ASP A 119 -11.48 -11.95 3.63
CA ASP A 119 -10.87 -13.07 2.92
C ASP A 119 -9.38 -12.91 2.63
N GLY A 120 -8.79 -11.80 3.03
CA GLY A 120 -7.37 -11.52 2.79
C GLY A 120 -7.04 -11.18 1.35
N ILE A 121 -8.04 -10.83 0.52
CA ILE A 121 -7.85 -10.50 -0.89
C ILE A 121 -8.32 -9.09 -1.17
N LEU A 122 -7.46 -8.29 -1.80
CA LEU A 122 -7.77 -6.92 -2.23
C LEU A 122 -7.28 -6.70 -3.65
N THR A 123 -8.09 -5.97 -4.43
CA THR A 123 -7.67 -5.49 -5.74
C THR A 123 -7.98 -4.02 -5.88
N ILE A 124 -7.09 -3.28 -6.52
CA ILE A 124 -7.31 -1.89 -6.88
C ILE A 124 -6.90 -1.67 -8.33
N GLY A 125 -7.50 -0.67 -8.94
CA GLY A 125 -7.19 -0.33 -10.33
C GLY A 125 -7.54 1.11 -10.66
N SER A 126 -7.00 1.58 -11.75
CA SER A 126 -7.25 2.94 -12.24
C SER A 126 -7.48 2.94 -13.74
#